data_829314cf65d2567f8d3bccae29800d56
#
_entry.id   829314cf65d2567f8d3bccae29800d56
#
_cell.length_a   1.000
_cell.length_b   1.000
_cell.length_c   1.000
_cell.angle_alpha   90.00
_cell.angle_beta   90.00
_cell.angle_gamma   90.00
#
_symmetry.space_group_name_H-M   'P 1'
#
loop_
_entity.id
_entity.type
_entity.pdbx_description
1 polymer ?
#
loop_
_entity_poly.entity_id
_entity_poly.type
_entity_poly.pdbx_seq_one_letter_code
_entity_poly.pdbx_strand_id
1 'polypeptide(L)'
;SLPCIILKGAGLENPDEWQVSMDKEHWTIPESAVVYNKPSVLPDASQDMTARIKPLQILPMRNAEMQGKDGVSIGKNGYVLIDFFHLEMGALTFQAKGKGTITVRVGETPEEALERDDKKLEQYPLAPITLSEEDSTITLPERALRYVSLECDKGAEITSLRFDALLWPVEHQMQFETDDDYVNNLFKMSSATLHTCMHRFYLDGVKRDFLPWSMDALVSTLAGDYLFG
;
A
#
# COMPACT_ATOMS: atom_id res chain seq x y z
N SER A 1 29.50 10.48 -2.03
CA SER A 1 29.26 9.33 -2.91
C SER A 1 28.68 9.83 -4.22
N LEU A 2 29.30 9.48 -5.33
CA LEU A 2 28.76 9.76 -6.66
C LEU A 2 27.45 8.98 -6.86
N PRO A 3 26.45 9.55 -7.53
CA PRO A 3 25.23 8.82 -7.83
C PRO A 3 25.57 7.60 -8.67
N CYS A 4 25.13 6.43 -8.22
CA CYS A 4 25.27 5.18 -8.96
C CYS A 4 24.08 5.06 -9.90
N ILE A 5 24.31 4.93 -11.20
CA ILE A 5 23.27 4.65 -12.18
C ILE A 5 23.36 3.16 -12.50
N ILE A 6 22.30 2.43 -12.23
CA ILE A 6 22.17 1.01 -12.61
C ILE A 6 21.36 0.96 -13.89
N LEU A 7 21.93 0.37 -14.93
CA LEU A 7 21.27 0.15 -16.22
C LEU A 7 21.00 -1.35 -16.39
N LYS A 8 19.82 -1.69 -16.89
CA LYS A 8 19.45 -3.07 -17.25
C LYS A 8 18.87 -3.08 -18.67
N GLY A 9 19.38 -3.94 -19.52
CA GLY A 9 18.88 -4.10 -20.89
C GLY A 9 19.81 -4.98 -21.73
N ALA A 10 19.32 -5.44 -22.87
CA ALA A 10 20.15 -6.12 -23.85
C ALA A 10 21.19 -5.16 -24.44
N GLY A 11 22.44 -5.62 -24.64
CA GLY A 11 23.53 -4.82 -25.18
C GLY A 11 24.29 -3.98 -24.14
N LEU A 12 24.07 -4.24 -22.85
CA LEU A 12 24.78 -3.56 -21.74
C LEU A 12 25.88 -4.42 -21.11
N GLU A 13 26.21 -5.53 -21.74
CA GLU A 13 27.14 -6.52 -21.19
C GLU A 13 28.61 -6.06 -21.24
N ASN A 14 28.93 -5.16 -22.17
CA ASN A 14 30.32 -4.67 -22.35
C ASN A 14 30.43 -3.21 -21.87
N PRO A 15 30.93 -2.95 -20.65
CA PRO A 15 31.06 -1.60 -20.11
C PRO A 15 32.08 -0.74 -20.86
N ASP A 16 33.02 -1.34 -21.59
CA ASP A 16 34.06 -0.60 -22.37
C ASP A 16 33.44 0.12 -23.58
N GLU A 17 32.21 -0.25 -23.97
CA GLU A 17 31.50 0.37 -25.07
C GLU A 17 30.50 1.47 -24.58
N TRP A 18 30.39 1.65 -23.28
CA TRP A 18 29.45 2.63 -22.73
C TRP A 18 29.99 4.04 -22.87
N GLN A 19 29.09 4.95 -23.17
CA GLN A 19 29.35 6.37 -23.18
C GLN A 19 28.37 7.10 -22.28
N VAL A 20 28.84 8.15 -21.64
CA VAL A 20 28.03 9.02 -20.77
C VAL A 20 28.09 10.45 -21.28
N SER A 21 26.99 11.18 -21.12
CA SER A 21 26.89 12.58 -21.48
C SER A 21 26.04 13.33 -20.47
N MET A 22 26.45 14.55 -20.12
CA MET A 22 25.70 15.46 -19.27
C MET A 22 24.83 16.42 -20.07
N ASP A 23 25.11 16.62 -21.35
CA ASP A 23 24.44 17.59 -22.23
C ASP A 23 23.80 16.94 -23.46
N LYS A 24 23.94 15.64 -23.67
CA LYS A 24 23.48 14.86 -24.83
C LYS A 24 24.19 15.21 -26.15
N GLU A 25 25.22 16.05 -26.12
CA GLU A 25 26.01 16.45 -27.28
C GLU A 25 27.44 15.89 -27.20
N HIS A 26 28.02 15.92 -26.01
CA HIS A 26 29.38 15.43 -25.76
C HIS A 26 29.34 14.11 -25.00
N TRP A 27 29.84 13.05 -25.63
CA TRP A 27 29.83 11.70 -25.10
C TRP A 27 31.26 11.27 -24.74
N THR A 28 31.43 10.75 -23.55
CA THR A 28 32.73 10.25 -23.05
C THR A 28 32.56 8.86 -22.47
N ILE A 29 33.69 8.11 -22.45
CA ILE A 29 33.72 6.84 -21.74
C ILE A 29 33.71 7.14 -20.23
N PRO A 30 32.86 6.45 -19.43
CA PRO A 30 32.83 6.66 -18.00
C PRO A 30 34.15 6.28 -17.35
N GLU A 31 34.63 7.05 -16.36
CA GLU A 31 35.86 6.78 -15.65
C GLU A 31 35.86 5.42 -14.95
N SER A 32 34.69 4.93 -14.56
CA SER A 32 34.53 3.57 -14.06
C SER A 32 33.17 3.03 -14.45
N ALA A 33 33.14 1.86 -15.09
CA ALA A 33 31.95 1.10 -15.34
C ALA A 33 32.20 -0.36 -14.98
N VAL A 34 31.33 -0.97 -14.24
CA VAL A 34 31.47 -2.37 -13.80
C VAL A 34 30.19 -3.11 -14.12
N VAL A 35 30.29 -4.21 -14.83
CA VAL A 35 29.18 -5.15 -14.99
C VAL A 35 28.97 -5.88 -13.67
N TYR A 36 27.83 -5.64 -13.08
CA TYR A 36 27.45 -6.29 -11.83
C TYR A 36 26.79 -7.64 -12.15
N ASN A 37 27.59 -8.70 -12.11
CA ASN A 37 27.14 -10.06 -12.45
C ASN A 37 26.39 -10.79 -11.31
N LYS A 38 26.07 -10.12 -10.22
CA LYS A 38 25.15 -10.73 -9.27
C LYS A 38 23.75 -10.79 -9.88
N PRO A 39 23.05 -11.92 -9.75
CA PRO A 39 21.66 -11.97 -10.14
C PRO A 39 20.95 -10.77 -9.49
N SER A 40 20.29 -9.95 -10.29
CA SER A 40 19.53 -8.85 -9.73
C SER A 40 18.46 -9.46 -8.83
N VAL A 41 18.55 -9.16 -7.56
CA VAL A 41 17.51 -9.47 -6.57
C VAL A 41 16.26 -8.62 -6.82
N LEU A 42 16.26 -7.82 -7.90
CA LEU A 42 15.04 -7.15 -8.34
C LEU A 42 14.11 -8.25 -8.84
N PRO A 43 13.05 -8.49 -8.12
CA PRO A 43 12.06 -9.45 -8.49
C PRO A 43 11.55 -9.15 -9.89
N ASP A 44 11.18 -10.19 -10.60
CA ASP A 44 10.57 -10.06 -11.90
C ASP A 44 9.37 -9.10 -11.79
N ALA A 45 9.34 -8.08 -12.63
CA ALA A 45 8.22 -7.13 -12.68
C ALA A 45 6.86 -7.81 -13.01
N SER A 46 6.90 -9.10 -13.41
CA SER A 46 5.74 -9.96 -13.60
C SER A 46 5.24 -10.64 -12.32
N GLN A 47 5.96 -10.52 -11.20
CA GLN A 47 5.54 -11.16 -9.95
C GLN A 47 4.26 -10.50 -9.44
N ASP A 48 3.24 -11.33 -9.22
CA ASP A 48 1.99 -10.88 -8.62
C ASP A 48 2.24 -10.51 -7.15
N MET A 49 2.11 -9.23 -6.86
CA MET A 49 2.26 -8.67 -5.51
C MET A 49 0.92 -8.59 -4.77
N THR A 50 -0.17 -9.07 -5.37
CA THR A 50 -1.50 -8.89 -4.83
C THR A 50 -1.79 -9.90 -3.73
N ALA A 51 -1.94 -9.42 -2.49
CA ALA A 51 -2.45 -10.20 -1.37
C ALA A 51 -3.92 -9.84 -1.11
N ARG A 52 -4.82 -10.82 -1.21
CA ARG A 52 -6.24 -10.59 -0.95
C ARG A 52 -6.55 -10.68 0.53
N ILE A 53 -6.93 -9.57 1.14
CA ILE A 53 -7.25 -9.44 2.55
C ILE A 53 -8.78 -9.28 2.70
N LYS A 54 -9.36 -10.06 3.62
CA LYS A 54 -10.75 -9.90 4.05
C LYS A 54 -10.81 -8.99 5.27
N PRO A 55 -11.92 -8.30 5.50
CA PRO A 55 -12.13 -7.60 6.76
C PRO A 55 -11.95 -8.55 7.95
N LEU A 56 -11.22 -8.10 8.96
CA LEU A 56 -11.17 -8.76 10.26
C LEU A 56 -12.52 -8.56 10.97
N GLN A 57 -13.04 -7.35 10.92
CA GLN A 57 -14.26 -6.97 11.58
C GLN A 57 -15.02 -5.89 10.80
N ILE A 58 -16.34 -6.03 10.76
CA ILE A 58 -17.27 -5.01 10.27
C ILE A 58 -18.12 -4.57 11.46
N LEU A 59 -18.05 -3.28 11.78
CA LEU A 59 -18.72 -2.66 12.93
C LEU A 59 -19.83 -1.75 12.45
N PRO A 60 -21.10 -2.17 12.51
CA PRO A 60 -22.23 -1.27 12.30
C PRO A 60 -22.23 -0.20 13.40
N MET A 61 -22.12 1.07 13.02
CA MET A 61 -21.97 2.16 13.99
C MET A 61 -23.27 2.93 14.19
N ARG A 62 -23.88 3.40 13.12
CA ARG A 62 -25.13 4.18 13.16
C ARG A 62 -26.02 3.80 11.99
N ASN A 63 -27.28 3.49 12.26
CA ASN A 63 -28.27 3.11 11.22
C ASN A 63 -27.68 2.10 10.22
N ALA A 64 -27.02 1.08 10.74
CA ALA A 64 -26.41 0.01 9.95
C ALA A 64 -26.56 -1.32 10.66
N GLU A 65 -26.71 -2.39 9.90
CA GLU A 65 -26.93 -3.76 10.39
C GLU A 65 -26.16 -4.76 9.55
N MET A 66 -25.61 -5.79 10.19
CA MET A 66 -24.96 -6.88 9.48
C MET A 66 -25.96 -7.69 8.66
N GLN A 67 -25.57 -8.02 7.44
CA GLN A 67 -26.30 -8.91 6.53
C GLN A 67 -25.48 -10.19 6.31
N GLY A 68 -25.74 -11.20 7.13
CA GLY A 68 -24.93 -12.41 7.15
C GLY A 68 -23.53 -12.17 7.73
N LYS A 69 -22.52 -12.84 7.15
CA LYS A 69 -21.11 -12.74 7.63
C LYS A 69 -20.35 -11.57 7.03
N ASP A 70 -20.57 -11.28 5.77
CA ASP A 70 -19.70 -10.42 4.96
C ASP A 70 -20.46 -9.24 4.32
N GLY A 71 -21.73 -9.06 4.65
CA GLY A 71 -22.55 -7.97 4.15
C GLY A 71 -22.97 -7.01 5.23
N VAL A 72 -23.33 -5.79 4.85
CA VAL A 72 -23.89 -4.77 5.73
C VAL A 72 -24.96 -3.95 5.00
N SER A 73 -26.07 -3.70 5.67
CA SER A 73 -27.08 -2.74 5.25
C SER A 73 -26.85 -1.42 5.99
N ILE A 74 -26.77 -0.33 5.25
CA ILE A 74 -26.58 1.02 5.78
C ILE A 74 -27.85 1.81 5.47
N GLY A 75 -28.53 2.27 6.50
CA GLY A 75 -29.72 3.11 6.37
C GLY A 75 -29.37 4.57 6.09
N LYS A 76 -30.41 5.42 6.04
CA LYS A 76 -30.24 6.86 5.79
C LYS A 76 -29.34 7.51 6.83
N ASN A 77 -28.31 8.24 6.37
CA ASN A 77 -27.28 8.88 7.19
C ASN A 77 -26.60 7.88 8.14
N GLY A 78 -26.57 6.62 7.75
CA GLY A 78 -25.88 5.55 8.47
C GLY A 78 -24.42 5.43 8.07
N TYR A 79 -23.65 4.77 8.92
CA TYR A 79 -22.27 4.43 8.60
C TYR A 79 -21.80 3.17 9.29
N VAL A 80 -20.78 2.55 8.71
CA VAL A 80 -20.08 1.37 9.22
C VAL A 80 -18.59 1.67 9.26
N LEU A 81 -17.89 1.07 10.24
CA LEU A 81 -16.44 1.06 10.34
C LEU A 81 -15.95 -0.37 10.08
N ILE A 82 -14.94 -0.51 9.24
CA ILE A 82 -14.36 -1.80 8.84
C ILE A 82 -12.89 -1.81 9.24
N ASP A 83 -12.43 -2.86 9.90
CA ASP A 83 -11.02 -3.09 10.28
C ASP A 83 -10.44 -4.24 9.44
N PHE A 84 -9.32 -3.99 8.77
CA PHE A 84 -8.55 -4.98 8.01
C PHE A 84 -7.33 -5.52 8.76
N PHE A 85 -7.18 -5.15 10.04
CA PHE A 85 -6.16 -5.60 10.98
C PHE A 85 -4.78 -4.96 10.79
N HIS A 86 -4.25 -4.89 9.59
CA HIS A 86 -2.97 -4.27 9.28
C HIS A 86 -3.15 -3.07 8.36
N LEU A 87 -2.25 -2.08 8.50
CA LEU A 87 -2.12 -1.01 7.53
C LEU A 87 -1.38 -1.55 6.32
N GLU A 88 -2.03 -1.53 5.16
CA GLU A 88 -1.42 -1.91 3.90
C GLU A 88 -1.85 -0.95 2.79
N MET A 89 -1.09 -0.88 1.71
CA MET A 89 -1.45 -0.12 0.52
C MET A 89 -2.10 -1.04 -0.51
N GLY A 90 -3.20 -0.62 -1.11
CA GLY A 90 -3.88 -1.41 -2.13
C GLY A 90 -5.23 -0.85 -2.55
N ALA A 91 -6.01 -1.66 -3.26
CA ALA A 91 -7.32 -1.30 -3.77
C ALA A 91 -8.44 -2.01 -3.00
N LEU A 92 -9.36 -1.23 -2.43
CA LEU A 92 -10.58 -1.76 -1.83
C LEU A 92 -11.63 -1.97 -2.91
N THR A 93 -12.23 -3.16 -2.96
CA THR A 93 -13.33 -3.49 -3.85
C THR A 93 -14.52 -4.02 -3.04
N PHE A 94 -15.72 -3.58 -3.39
CA PHE A 94 -16.96 -4.09 -2.81
C PHE A 94 -18.10 -4.01 -3.81
N GLN A 95 -19.13 -4.82 -3.59
CA GLN A 95 -20.39 -4.68 -4.31
C GLN A 95 -21.33 -3.81 -3.52
N ALA A 96 -22.02 -2.91 -4.21
CA ALA A 96 -22.98 -2.00 -3.60
C ALA A 96 -24.22 -1.83 -4.48
N LYS A 97 -25.38 -1.74 -3.84
CA LYS A 97 -26.62 -1.25 -4.44
C LYS A 97 -27.30 -0.32 -3.48
N GLY A 98 -28.00 0.68 -3.98
CA GLY A 98 -28.71 1.63 -3.12
C GLY A 98 -29.06 2.91 -3.83
N LYS A 99 -29.43 3.91 -3.03
CA LYS A 99 -29.79 5.25 -3.50
C LYS A 99 -28.87 6.30 -2.90
N GLY A 100 -28.69 7.39 -3.64
CA GLY A 100 -27.89 8.52 -3.19
C GLY A 100 -26.41 8.32 -3.36
N THR A 101 -25.64 8.67 -2.35
CA THR A 101 -24.18 8.64 -2.39
C THR A 101 -23.60 7.88 -1.21
N ILE A 102 -22.47 7.24 -1.46
CA ILE A 102 -21.61 6.68 -0.41
C ILE A 102 -20.32 7.48 -0.33
N THR A 103 -19.98 7.91 0.87
CA THR A 103 -18.69 8.53 1.17
C THR A 103 -17.80 7.51 1.83
N VAL A 104 -16.61 7.34 1.25
CA VAL A 104 -15.59 6.42 1.76
C VAL A 104 -14.46 7.24 2.36
N ARG A 105 -14.07 6.89 3.59
CA ARG A 105 -12.88 7.43 4.25
C ARG A 105 -12.01 6.28 4.70
N VAL A 106 -10.72 6.47 4.63
CA VAL A 106 -9.72 5.46 5.00
C VAL A 106 -8.78 6.05 6.04
N GLY A 107 -8.20 5.20 6.86
CA GLY A 107 -7.26 5.62 7.88
C GLY A 107 -6.45 4.47 8.44
N GLU A 108 -5.39 4.82 9.12
CA GLU A 108 -4.56 3.91 9.92
C GLU A 108 -5.22 3.63 11.27
N THR A 109 -5.98 4.61 11.78
CA THR A 109 -6.72 4.52 13.04
C THR A 109 -8.22 4.70 12.80
N PRO A 110 -9.07 4.23 13.74
CA PRO A 110 -10.51 4.49 13.68
C PRO A 110 -10.85 5.98 13.62
N GLU A 111 -10.12 6.80 14.38
CA GLU A 111 -10.32 8.25 14.45
C GLU A 111 -10.04 8.92 13.10
N GLU A 112 -8.97 8.51 12.40
CA GLU A 112 -8.65 9.01 11.07
C GLU A 112 -9.72 8.61 10.05
N ALA A 113 -10.16 7.34 10.04
CA ALA A 113 -11.21 6.88 9.13
C ALA A 113 -12.58 7.53 9.41
N LEU A 114 -12.80 8.09 10.58
CA LEU A 114 -14.01 8.81 10.97
C LEU A 114 -13.86 10.34 10.93
N GLU A 115 -12.66 10.87 10.68
CA GLU A 115 -12.43 12.32 10.58
C GLU A 115 -13.16 12.90 9.37
N ARG A 116 -13.83 14.03 9.57
CA ARG A 116 -14.62 14.71 8.53
C ARG A 116 -14.00 16.02 8.05
N ASP A 117 -12.99 16.50 8.75
CA ASP A 117 -12.20 17.63 8.31
C ASP A 117 -11.06 17.14 7.41
N ASP A 118 -11.26 17.27 6.11
CA ASP A 118 -10.29 16.82 5.08
C ASP A 118 -8.89 17.45 5.27
N LYS A 119 -8.79 18.58 5.96
CA LYS A 119 -7.50 19.25 6.24
C LYS A 119 -6.65 18.51 7.26
N LYS A 120 -7.24 17.59 8.01
CA LYS A 120 -6.55 16.77 9.01
C LYS A 120 -6.11 15.42 8.44
N LEU A 121 -6.52 15.10 7.21
CA LEU A 121 -6.19 13.84 6.57
C LEU A 121 -4.84 13.95 5.86
N GLU A 122 -4.02 12.92 5.98
CA GLU A 122 -2.76 12.81 5.24
C GLU A 122 -2.97 12.36 3.80
N GLN A 123 -3.99 11.55 3.56
CA GLN A 123 -4.37 11.11 2.22
C GLN A 123 -5.48 12.00 1.67
N TYR A 124 -5.44 12.29 0.38
CA TYR A 124 -6.51 13.05 -0.28
C TYR A 124 -7.85 12.33 -0.14
N PRO A 125 -8.93 13.07 0.20
CA PRO A 125 -10.24 12.49 0.32
C PRO A 125 -10.72 11.90 -1.01
N LEU A 126 -11.48 10.81 -0.92
CA LEU A 126 -12.12 10.20 -2.07
C LEU A 126 -13.42 10.95 -2.41
N ALA A 127 -13.67 11.14 -3.72
CA ALA A 127 -14.93 11.71 -4.15
C ALA A 127 -16.11 10.80 -3.75
N PRO A 128 -17.24 11.35 -3.30
CA PRO A 128 -18.43 10.56 -3.04
C PRO A 128 -18.88 9.79 -4.28
N ILE A 129 -19.32 8.56 -4.10
CA ILE A 129 -19.69 7.64 -5.16
C ILE A 129 -21.23 7.60 -5.25
N THR A 130 -21.78 7.87 -6.42
CA THR A 130 -23.22 7.73 -6.66
C THR A 130 -23.58 6.26 -6.79
N LEU A 131 -24.56 5.81 -6.00
CA LEU A 131 -25.03 4.44 -6.01
C LEU A 131 -26.11 4.21 -7.06
N SER A 132 -26.17 2.99 -7.59
CA SER A 132 -27.23 2.46 -8.44
C SER A 132 -28.17 1.57 -7.64
N GLU A 133 -29.44 1.49 -8.04
CA GLU A 133 -30.39 0.51 -7.50
C GLU A 133 -30.07 -0.93 -7.95
N GLU A 134 -29.22 -1.08 -8.95
CA GLU A 134 -28.70 -2.35 -9.38
C GLU A 134 -27.34 -2.62 -8.71
N ASP A 135 -27.01 -3.90 -8.50
CA ASP A 135 -25.71 -4.30 -7.97
C ASP A 135 -24.58 -3.80 -8.86
N SER A 136 -23.66 -3.07 -8.29
CA SER A 136 -22.49 -2.55 -8.97
C SER A 136 -21.22 -2.88 -8.19
N THR A 137 -20.15 -3.21 -8.92
CA THR A 137 -18.82 -3.40 -8.32
C THR A 137 -18.10 -2.07 -8.30
N ILE A 138 -17.70 -1.66 -7.11
CA ILE A 138 -16.94 -0.42 -6.88
C ILE A 138 -15.52 -0.83 -6.49
N THR A 139 -14.54 -0.32 -7.23
CA THR A 139 -13.12 -0.45 -6.90
C THR A 139 -12.55 0.93 -6.68
N LEU A 140 -11.99 1.16 -5.51
CA LEU A 140 -11.36 2.43 -5.16
C LEU A 140 -9.94 2.52 -5.73
N PRO A 141 -9.42 3.73 -5.97
CA PRO A 141 -8.00 3.92 -6.21
C PRO A 141 -7.17 3.34 -5.06
N GLU A 142 -5.95 2.93 -5.35
CA GLU A 142 -5.02 2.46 -4.33
C GLU A 142 -4.86 3.48 -3.20
N ARG A 143 -4.95 3.00 -1.96
CA ARG A 143 -4.82 3.78 -0.73
C ARG A 143 -4.15 2.93 0.34
N ALA A 144 -3.42 3.60 1.23
CA ALA A 144 -3.03 2.98 2.48
C ALA A 144 -4.22 2.99 3.43
N LEU A 145 -4.60 1.83 3.91
CA LEU A 145 -5.72 1.70 4.83
C LEU A 145 -5.54 0.51 5.78
N ARG A 146 -5.99 0.69 6.99
CA ARG A 146 -6.37 -0.34 7.92
C ARG A 146 -7.85 -0.25 8.22
N TYR A 147 -8.33 0.96 8.47
CA TYR A 147 -9.74 1.22 8.74
C TYR A 147 -10.40 1.91 7.56
N VAL A 148 -11.64 1.52 7.31
CA VAL A 148 -12.49 2.13 6.28
C VAL A 148 -13.83 2.48 6.90
N SER A 149 -14.28 3.71 6.73
CA SER A 149 -15.67 4.08 6.99
C SER A 149 -16.45 4.22 5.70
N LEU A 150 -17.65 3.62 5.67
CA LEU A 150 -18.61 3.77 4.59
C LEU A 150 -19.83 4.49 5.16
N GLU A 151 -20.09 5.71 4.72
CA GLU A 151 -21.22 6.53 5.13
C GLU A 151 -22.18 6.74 3.96
N CYS A 152 -23.48 6.46 4.14
CA CYS A 152 -24.48 6.58 3.09
C CYS A 152 -25.55 7.64 3.47
N ASP A 153 -25.89 8.50 2.51
CA ASP A 153 -26.89 9.58 2.72
C ASP A 153 -28.34 9.09 2.66
N LYS A 154 -28.64 8.06 1.87
CA LYS A 154 -30.02 7.55 1.68
C LYS A 154 -30.22 6.10 2.10
N GLY A 155 -29.33 5.21 1.67
CA GLY A 155 -29.36 3.80 2.02
C GLY A 155 -28.60 2.95 1.00
N ALA A 156 -27.89 1.92 1.51
CA ALA A 156 -27.10 1.02 0.71
C ALA A 156 -27.04 -0.39 1.30
N GLU A 157 -26.91 -1.36 0.43
CA GLU A 157 -26.49 -2.72 0.77
C GLU A 157 -25.09 -2.91 0.22
N ILE A 158 -24.17 -3.35 1.07
CA ILE A 158 -22.75 -3.56 0.74
C ILE A 158 -22.44 -5.03 0.95
N THR A 159 -21.80 -5.64 -0.04
CA THR A 159 -21.37 -7.04 0.03
C THR A 159 -20.00 -7.23 -0.62
N SER A 160 -19.44 -8.43 -0.48
CA SER A 160 -18.19 -8.83 -1.16
C SER A 160 -17.02 -7.88 -0.91
N LEU A 161 -16.93 -7.36 0.31
CA LEU A 161 -15.81 -6.51 0.73
C LEU A 161 -14.49 -7.28 0.66
N ARG A 162 -13.53 -6.74 -0.08
CA ARG A 162 -12.18 -7.28 -0.16
C ARG A 162 -11.18 -6.15 -0.34
N PHE A 163 -10.01 -6.34 0.22
CA PHE A 163 -8.88 -5.45 0.03
C PHE A 163 -7.77 -6.21 -0.68
N ASP A 164 -7.44 -5.80 -1.88
CA ASP A 164 -6.36 -6.34 -2.68
C ASP A 164 -5.10 -5.51 -2.36
N ALA A 165 -4.35 -5.93 -1.33
CA ALA A 165 -3.15 -5.25 -0.86
C ALA A 165 -1.97 -5.56 -1.77
N LEU A 166 -1.11 -4.58 -2.00
CA LEU A 166 0.14 -4.71 -2.74
C LEU A 166 1.26 -5.03 -1.76
N LEU A 167 1.60 -6.29 -1.62
CA LEU A 167 2.65 -6.77 -0.73
C LEU A 167 3.71 -7.49 -1.54
N TRP A 168 4.97 -7.14 -1.25
CA TRP A 168 6.07 -7.89 -1.80
C TRP A 168 6.11 -9.30 -1.21
N PRO A 169 6.07 -10.38 -2.01
CA PRO A 169 5.94 -11.75 -1.52
C PRO A 169 7.29 -12.29 -1.01
N VAL A 170 7.74 -11.77 0.10
CA VAL A 170 8.95 -12.22 0.82
C VAL A 170 8.57 -12.77 2.19
N GLU A 171 9.38 -13.69 2.68
CA GLU A 171 9.27 -14.24 4.02
C GLU A 171 10.36 -13.69 4.93
N HIS A 172 10.04 -13.52 6.20
CA HIS A 172 11.03 -13.15 7.20
C HIS A 172 12.07 -14.26 7.35
N GLN A 173 13.34 -13.94 7.08
CA GLN A 173 14.49 -14.84 7.29
C GLN A 173 15.09 -14.66 8.69
N MET A 174 15.02 -13.44 9.21
CA MET A 174 15.57 -13.12 10.53
C MET A 174 14.60 -13.52 11.65
N GLN A 175 15.11 -14.26 12.62
CA GLN A 175 14.44 -14.49 13.90
C GLN A 175 15.08 -13.59 14.95
N PHE A 176 14.24 -12.87 15.69
CA PHE A 176 14.69 -11.95 16.73
C PHE A 176 13.79 -12.09 17.95
N GLU A 177 14.39 -12.38 19.10
CA GLU A 177 13.72 -12.50 20.37
C GLU A 177 14.66 -12.08 21.50
N THR A 178 14.15 -11.34 22.46
CA THR A 178 14.83 -10.92 23.69
C THR A 178 13.94 -11.19 24.90
N ASP A 179 14.45 -10.98 26.09
CA ASP A 179 13.70 -11.02 27.36
C ASP A 179 12.91 -9.75 27.64
N ASP A 180 12.99 -8.73 26.75
CA ASP A 180 12.25 -7.48 26.84
C ASP A 180 11.12 -7.43 25.82
N ASP A 181 9.89 -7.52 26.30
CA ASP A 181 8.68 -7.47 25.45
C ASP A 181 8.55 -6.16 24.67
N TYR A 182 9.03 -5.04 25.19
CA TYR A 182 9.01 -3.75 24.48
C TYR A 182 9.91 -3.81 23.25
N VAL A 183 11.12 -4.34 23.39
CA VAL A 183 12.07 -4.51 22.29
C VAL A 183 11.53 -5.48 21.24
N ASN A 184 10.93 -6.58 21.68
CA ASN A 184 10.31 -7.57 20.77
C ASN A 184 9.15 -6.95 19.99
N ASN A 185 8.30 -6.16 20.63
CA ASN A 185 7.19 -5.48 19.96
C ASN A 185 7.68 -4.39 19.01
N LEU A 186 8.71 -3.63 19.39
CA LEU A 186 9.33 -2.63 18.51
C LEU A 186 9.90 -3.28 17.25
N PHE A 187 10.59 -4.40 17.39
CA PHE A 187 11.12 -5.16 16.24
C PHE A 187 9.98 -5.63 15.32
N LYS A 188 8.93 -6.24 15.86
CA LYS A 188 7.76 -6.71 15.07
C LYS A 188 7.09 -5.55 14.32
N MET A 189 6.88 -4.44 14.99
CA MET A 189 6.26 -3.26 14.40
C MET A 189 7.13 -2.67 13.28
N SER A 190 8.43 -2.50 13.53
CA SER A 190 9.36 -1.96 12.54
C SER A 190 9.48 -2.85 11.31
N SER A 191 9.56 -4.17 11.52
CA SER A 191 9.61 -5.16 10.43
C SER A 191 8.34 -5.15 9.58
N ALA A 192 7.18 -5.07 10.21
CA ALA A 192 5.90 -4.96 9.52
C ALA A 192 5.83 -3.65 8.71
N THR A 193 6.24 -2.52 9.29
CA THR A 193 6.27 -1.23 8.61
C THR A 193 7.19 -1.27 7.38
N LEU A 194 8.38 -1.86 7.52
CA LEU A 194 9.30 -2.00 6.39
C LEU A 194 8.68 -2.84 5.27
N HIS A 195 8.03 -3.95 5.61
CA HIS A 195 7.34 -4.79 4.61
C HIS A 195 6.19 -4.05 3.93
N THR A 196 5.37 -3.33 4.69
CA THR A 196 4.28 -2.48 4.14
C THR A 196 4.81 -1.42 3.17
N CYS A 197 6.01 -0.88 3.39
CA CYS A 197 6.66 0.08 2.48
C CYS A 197 7.45 -0.58 1.34
N MET A 198 7.53 -1.92 1.31
CA MET A 198 8.26 -2.67 0.31
C MET A 198 7.36 -3.00 -0.89
N HIS A 199 7.48 -2.23 -1.94
CA HIS A 199 6.76 -2.39 -3.20
C HIS A 199 7.74 -2.69 -4.35
N ARG A 200 7.53 -2.14 -5.54
CA ARG A 200 8.51 -2.21 -6.65
C ARG A 200 9.83 -1.53 -6.31
N PHE A 201 9.81 -0.67 -5.33
CA PHE A 201 10.92 -0.02 -4.65
C PHE A 201 10.48 0.28 -3.22
N TYR A 202 11.42 0.58 -2.32
CA TYR A 202 11.06 1.02 -0.99
C TYR A 202 10.46 2.42 -1.03
N LEU A 203 9.25 2.55 -0.47
CA LEU A 203 8.57 3.83 -0.30
C LEU A 203 9.04 4.47 1.01
N ASP A 204 9.11 5.80 1.03
CA ASP A 204 9.29 6.59 2.26
C ASP A 204 8.10 6.46 3.22
N GLY A 205 6.93 6.22 2.68
CA GLY A 205 5.70 5.98 3.40
C GLY A 205 4.53 5.68 2.48
N VAL A 206 3.53 4.99 2.98
CA VAL A 206 2.39 4.51 2.18
C VAL A 206 1.20 5.46 2.16
N LYS A 207 1.21 6.56 2.96
CA LYS A 207 0.05 7.44 3.10
C LYS A 207 0.14 8.74 2.27
N ARG A 208 1.32 9.27 2.02
CA ARG A 208 1.47 10.61 1.44
C ARG A 208 2.26 10.65 0.15
N ASP A 209 3.58 10.58 0.22
CA ASP A 209 4.43 10.88 -0.93
C ASP A 209 4.59 9.70 -1.90
N PHE A 210 4.64 8.47 -1.41
CA PHE A 210 4.85 7.24 -2.19
C PHE A 210 6.12 7.28 -3.04
N LEU A 211 7.19 7.91 -2.54
CA LEU A 211 8.40 8.17 -3.30
C LEU A 211 9.59 7.34 -2.80
N PRO A 212 10.48 6.91 -3.70
CA PRO A 212 11.71 6.22 -3.33
C PRO A 212 12.81 7.24 -3.01
N TRP A 213 12.72 7.94 -1.90
CA TRP A 213 13.77 8.84 -1.44
C TRP A 213 15.07 8.08 -1.22
N SER A 214 16.19 8.58 -1.78
CA SER A 214 17.45 7.84 -1.83
C SER A 214 17.99 7.44 -0.46
N MET A 215 17.87 8.32 0.54
CA MET A 215 18.34 8.02 1.91
C MET A 215 17.44 7.01 2.60
N ASP A 216 16.15 7.14 2.44
CA ASP A 216 15.14 6.21 2.98
C ASP A 216 15.31 4.83 2.35
N ALA A 217 15.46 4.78 1.02
CA ALA A 217 15.72 3.54 0.29
C ALA A 217 17.03 2.86 0.71
N LEU A 218 18.10 3.62 1.00
CA LEU A 218 19.36 3.06 1.49
C LEU A 218 19.17 2.35 2.84
N VAL A 219 18.54 3.02 3.80
CA VAL A 219 18.32 2.44 5.14
C VAL A 219 17.37 1.26 5.05
N SER A 220 16.28 1.39 4.27
CA SER A 220 15.29 0.34 4.06
C SER A 220 15.89 -0.89 3.37
N THR A 221 16.77 -0.71 2.38
CA THR A 221 17.47 -1.83 1.72
C THR A 221 18.38 -2.56 2.70
N LEU A 222 19.16 -1.83 3.51
CA LEU A 222 20.01 -2.45 4.51
C LEU A 222 19.21 -3.25 5.53
N ALA A 223 18.09 -2.70 6.01
CA ALA A 223 17.22 -3.43 6.92
C ALA A 223 16.54 -4.63 6.24
N GLY A 224 16.14 -4.48 4.98
CA GLY A 224 15.54 -5.53 4.17
C GLY A 224 16.46 -6.72 3.95
N ASP A 225 17.76 -6.47 3.69
CA ASP A 225 18.77 -7.51 3.54
C ASP A 225 18.92 -8.37 4.82
N TYR A 226 18.75 -7.77 6.00
CA TYR A 226 18.75 -8.52 7.26
C TYR A 226 17.46 -9.28 7.50
N LEU A 227 16.31 -8.70 7.14
CA LEU A 227 15.00 -9.27 7.45
C LEU A 227 14.57 -10.34 6.46
N PHE A 228 14.85 -10.14 5.19
CA PHE A 228 14.32 -10.94 4.09
C PHE A 228 15.38 -11.69 3.28
N GLY A 229 16.65 -11.35 3.41
CA GLY A 229 17.80 -12.00 2.74
C GLY A 229 18.19 -11.34 1.44
#